data_a26b9498f7b47414e49a8bb3ee66ddd7
#
_entry.id   a26b9498f7b47414e49a8bb3ee66ddd7
#
_cell.length_a   1.000
_cell.length_b   1.000
_cell.length_c   1.000
_cell.angle_alpha   90.00
_cell.angle_beta   90.00
_cell.angle_gamma   90.00
#
_symmetry.space_group_name_H-M   'P 1'
#
loop_
_entity.id
_entity.type
_entity.pdbx_description
1 polymer ?
#
loop_
_entity_poly.entity_id
_entity_poly.type
_entity_poly.pdbx_seq_one_letter_code
_entity_poly.pdbx_strand_id
1 'polypeptide(L)'
;MLTHLKKHDNLENALLWQDMPKTFCSGMSGNKYIITQGVTTSMEKNRIRPIPTGKSMRMSYQRQKEVLEMPNLIEVQKDSYDWFLRSGLKEVFDDISPISDYGGRLSLEFVDFTLCEDDVKYSIEECKQRDATYAAPLKVKVRLYNKEKDEITEHEIFMGDLPLMTATGTFVINGAERVIVSQLVRSPGIYYGIAHDKLGKRLFSCTVIPNRGAWLEYETDSNDVFYVRVDRTRKVPITVLIRAL
;
A
#
# COMPACT_ATOMS: atom_id res chain seq x y z
N MET A 1 -5.98 -0.14 5.03
CA MET A 1 -6.23 -1.02 3.91
C MET A 1 -5.37 -0.67 2.69
N LEU A 2 -4.16 -0.22 2.86
CA LEU A 2 -3.20 0.18 1.83
C LEU A 2 -1.77 -0.10 2.32
N THR A 3 -1.45 -1.34 2.70
CA THR A 3 -0.15 -1.68 3.28
C THR A 3 0.60 -2.83 2.62
N HIS A 4 0.21 -3.21 1.40
CA HIS A 4 1.00 -4.16 0.61
C HIS A 4 1.66 -3.48 -0.60
N LEU A 5 2.54 -2.50 -0.33
CA LEU A 5 3.59 -2.17 -1.28
C LEU A 5 4.62 -3.30 -1.23
N LYS A 6 4.69 -4.07 -2.30
CA LYS A 6 5.62 -5.16 -2.55
C LYS A 6 7.03 -4.84 -2.08
N LYS A 7 7.48 -5.56 -1.05
CA LYS A 7 8.84 -5.54 -0.53
C LYS A 7 9.76 -6.54 -1.26
N HIS A 8 9.31 -7.12 -2.37
CA HIS A 8 10.03 -8.22 -3.02
C HIS A 8 10.95 -7.86 -4.19
N ASP A 9 10.78 -6.70 -4.83
CA ASP A 9 11.57 -6.41 -6.04
C ASP A 9 12.81 -5.54 -5.84
N ASN A 10 13.03 -4.99 -4.62
CA ASN A 10 14.19 -4.10 -4.37
C ASN A 10 15.40 -4.78 -3.72
N LEU A 11 15.33 -6.04 -3.35
CA LEU A 11 16.48 -6.76 -2.76
C LEU A 11 17.36 -7.46 -3.82
N GLU A 12 16.81 -7.83 -4.95
CA GLU A 12 17.61 -8.43 -6.02
C GLU A 12 18.40 -7.39 -6.83
N ASN A 13 17.90 -6.17 -6.96
CA ASN A 13 18.63 -5.09 -7.63
C ASN A 13 19.75 -4.47 -6.78
N ALA A 14 19.74 -4.64 -5.46
CA ALA A 14 20.83 -4.19 -4.60
C ALA A 14 22.05 -5.11 -4.61
N LEU A 15 21.88 -6.37 -4.99
CA LEU A 15 22.96 -7.36 -5.09
C LEU A 15 23.69 -7.35 -6.45
N LEU A 16 23.11 -6.74 -7.48
CA LEU A 16 23.71 -6.65 -8.82
C LEU A 16 24.80 -5.57 -8.95
N TRP A 17 24.99 -4.74 -7.92
CA TRP A 17 26.05 -3.71 -7.90
C TRP A 17 27.33 -4.13 -7.21
N GLN A 18 27.43 -5.35 -6.67
CA GLN A 18 28.63 -5.83 -5.97
C GLN A 18 29.59 -6.65 -6.81
N ASP A 19 29.20 -7.07 -8.02
CA ASP A 19 30.02 -7.93 -8.89
C ASP A 19 30.44 -7.24 -10.21
N MET A 20 30.89 -5.99 -10.14
CA MET A 20 31.68 -5.45 -11.24
C MET A 20 33.15 -5.84 -11.06
N PRO A 21 33.76 -6.58 -11.99
CA PRO A 21 35.15 -6.99 -11.90
C PRO A 21 36.07 -5.76 -11.98
N LYS A 22 36.88 -5.56 -10.94
CA LYS A 22 37.97 -4.57 -10.87
C LYS A 22 39.16 -5.02 -11.72
N THR A 23 38.95 -5.27 -13.00
CA THR A 23 40.06 -5.61 -13.88
C THR A 23 39.84 -4.98 -15.25
N PHE A 24 40.24 -3.73 -15.36
CA PHE A 24 40.71 -3.20 -16.64
C PHE A 24 41.46 -1.86 -16.40
N CYS A 25 42.64 -1.96 -15.81
CA CYS A 25 43.63 -0.90 -15.90
C CYS A 25 45.02 -1.54 -15.85
N SER A 26 45.45 -2.05 -16.99
CA SER A 26 46.91 -2.17 -17.24
C SER A 26 47.14 -2.21 -18.75
N GLY A 27 47.85 -1.21 -19.22
CA GLY A 27 48.59 -1.27 -20.47
C GLY A 27 47.97 -0.45 -21.61
N MET A 28 48.40 0.81 -21.70
CA MET A 28 49.05 1.28 -22.93
C MET A 28 49.63 2.67 -22.73
N SER A 29 50.95 2.70 -22.69
CA SER A 29 51.78 3.86 -22.93
C SER A 29 51.44 4.52 -24.24
N GLY A 30 51.17 5.82 -24.19
CA GLY A 30 50.93 6.60 -25.41
C GLY A 30 50.59 8.02 -25.04
N ASN A 31 51.62 8.91 -24.98
CA ASN A 31 51.48 10.35 -24.94
C ASN A 31 50.46 10.81 -25.99
N LYS A 32 49.28 11.16 -25.57
CA LYS A 32 48.39 12.03 -26.31
C LYS A 32 48.04 13.24 -25.46
N TYR A 33 48.58 14.37 -25.89
CA TYR A 33 48.27 15.69 -25.38
C TYR A 33 46.73 15.86 -25.31
N ILE A 34 46.20 15.94 -24.11
CA ILE A 34 44.84 16.41 -23.90
C ILE A 34 44.88 17.89 -24.27
N ILE A 35 44.50 18.21 -25.50
CA ILE A 35 44.13 19.55 -25.88
C ILE A 35 42.87 19.81 -25.04
N THR A 36 43.08 20.56 -23.97
CA THR A 36 41.99 21.27 -23.31
C THR A 36 41.40 22.20 -24.33
N GLN A 37 40.39 21.71 -25.08
CA GLN A 37 39.52 22.59 -25.83
C GLN A 37 38.94 23.57 -24.81
N GLY A 38 39.41 24.81 -24.93
CA GLY A 38 38.91 25.90 -24.15
C GLY A 38 37.39 25.87 -24.23
N VAL A 39 36.78 25.78 -23.07
CA VAL A 39 35.35 26.00 -22.92
C VAL A 39 35.12 27.43 -23.38
N THR A 40 34.86 27.59 -24.66
CA THR A 40 34.21 28.79 -25.16
C THR A 40 32.84 28.81 -24.52
N THR A 41 32.75 29.46 -23.37
CA THR A 41 31.48 29.94 -22.83
C THR A 41 30.86 30.91 -23.80
N SER A 42 30.33 30.40 -24.90
CA SER A 42 29.31 31.12 -25.64
C SER A 42 28.15 31.27 -24.66
N MET A 43 27.88 32.47 -24.23
CA MET A 43 26.63 32.83 -23.57
C MET A 43 25.49 32.46 -24.52
N GLU A 44 25.11 31.20 -24.57
CA GLU A 44 23.87 30.78 -25.18
C GLU A 44 22.76 31.48 -24.44
N LYS A 45 22.20 32.51 -25.11
CA LYS A 45 20.95 33.15 -24.69
C LYS A 45 20.01 32.06 -24.16
N ASN A 46 19.52 32.23 -22.94
CA ASN A 46 18.54 31.39 -22.29
C ASN A 46 17.46 30.94 -23.28
N ARG A 47 17.64 29.82 -23.94
CA ARG A 47 16.60 29.27 -24.81
C ARG A 47 15.62 28.54 -23.93
N ILE A 48 14.54 29.24 -23.61
CA ILE A 48 13.38 28.66 -22.99
C ILE A 48 12.86 27.55 -23.91
N ARG A 49 12.80 26.29 -23.42
CA ARG A 49 12.36 25.15 -24.22
C ARG A 49 10.98 24.70 -23.74
N PRO A 50 9.98 24.62 -24.63
CA PRO A 50 8.72 23.98 -24.29
C PRO A 50 8.91 22.45 -24.25
N ILE A 51 8.56 21.83 -23.12
CA ILE A 51 8.58 20.39 -22.94
C ILE A 51 7.14 19.91 -22.77
N PRO A 52 6.66 18.98 -23.61
CA PRO A 52 5.34 18.41 -23.43
C PRO A 52 5.30 17.54 -22.15
N THR A 53 4.35 17.80 -21.27
CA THR A 53 4.12 17.03 -20.05
C THR A 53 2.68 16.56 -20.04
N GLY A 54 2.42 15.40 -20.63
CA GLY A 54 1.07 14.89 -20.82
C GLY A 54 0.21 15.82 -21.70
N LYS A 55 -0.88 16.34 -21.16
CA LYS A 55 -1.79 17.26 -21.88
C LYS A 55 -1.37 18.72 -21.86
N SER A 56 -0.34 19.08 -21.11
CA SER A 56 0.14 20.46 -20.93
C SER A 56 1.57 20.64 -21.43
N MET A 57 1.96 21.91 -21.67
CA MET A 57 3.30 22.28 -22.06
C MET A 57 4.01 22.96 -20.90
N ARG A 58 5.15 22.43 -20.49
CA ARG A 58 6.03 23.02 -19.48
C ARG A 58 7.16 23.79 -20.13
N MET A 59 7.42 25.00 -19.68
CA MET A 59 8.59 25.79 -20.12
C MET A 59 9.80 25.41 -19.25
N SER A 60 10.85 24.86 -19.89
CA SER A 60 12.10 24.54 -19.24
C SER A 60 13.11 25.68 -19.36
N TYR A 61 13.66 26.09 -18.23
CA TYR A 61 14.72 27.08 -18.09
C TYR A 61 16.07 26.41 -17.81
N GLN A 62 16.17 25.10 -17.96
CA GLN A 62 17.40 24.36 -17.70
C GLN A 62 18.49 24.69 -18.71
N ARG A 63 19.72 24.82 -18.22
CA ARG A 63 20.93 25.02 -19.03
C ARG A 63 21.47 23.69 -19.59
N GLN A 64 21.25 22.60 -18.91
CA GLN A 64 21.67 21.26 -19.29
C GLN A 64 20.51 20.50 -19.94
N LYS A 65 20.82 19.51 -20.78
CA LYS A 65 19.82 18.58 -21.30
C LYS A 65 19.26 17.74 -20.16
N GLU A 66 17.97 17.50 -20.18
CA GLU A 66 17.35 16.52 -19.27
C GLU A 66 17.93 15.15 -19.58
N VAL A 67 18.49 14.49 -18.56
CA VAL A 67 19.06 13.13 -18.66
C VAL A 67 17.98 12.10 -18.31
N LEU A 68 17.07 12.48 -17.39
CA LEU A 68 15.97 11.66 -16.94
C LEU A 68 14.66 12.37 -17.23
N GLU A 69 13.67 11.61 -17.63
CA GLU A 69 12.31 12.12 -17.76
C GLU A 69 11.74 12.51 -16.39
N MET A 70 10.81 13.46 -16.38
CA MET A 70 10.13 13.84 -15.15
C MET A 70 9.30 12.65 -14.64
N PRO A 71 9.52 12.18 -13.40
CA PRO A 71 8.75 11.07 -12.85
C PRO A 71 7.27 11.43 -12.72
N ASN A 72 6.41 10.45 -12.91
CA ASN A 72 4.98 10.60 -12.69
C ASN A 72 4.69 10.63 -11.19
N LEU A 73 4.42 11.81 -10.63
CA LEU A 73 4.23 12.01 -9.19
C LEU A 73 2.96 11.34 -8.63
N ILE A 74 2.02 10.98 -9.49
CA ILE A 74 0.76 10.32 -9.11
C ILE A 74 0.75 8.82 -9.41
N GLU A 75 1.88 8.26 -9.86
CA GLU A 75 2.00 6.84 -10.19
C GLU A 75 1.69 5.94 -8.98
N VAL A 76 2.19 6.31 -7.81
CA VAL A 76 1.98 5.57 -6.56
C VAL A 76 0.48 5.39 -6.24
N GLN A 77 -0.32 6.46 -6.38
CA GLN A 77 -1.75 6.39 -6.14
C GLN A 77 -2.46 5.53 -7.18
N LYS A 78 -2.11 5.69 -8.46
CA LYS A 78 -2.72 4.92 -9.55
C LYS A 78 -2.41 3.45 -9.46
N ASP A 79 -1.14 3.09 -9.28
CA ASP A 79 -0.71 1.69 -9.15
C ASP A 79 -1.33 1.02 -7.92
N SER A 80 -1.42 1.75 -6.81
CA SER A 80 -2.08 1.27 -5.60
C SER A 80 -3.57 1.01 -5.80
N TYR A 81 -4.25 1.87 -6.54
CA TYR A 81 -5.67 1.70 -6.84
C TYR A 81 -5.91 0.55 -7.84
N ASP A 82 -5.09 0.46 -8.89
CA ASP A 82 -5.13 -0.64 -9.85
C ASP A 82 -4.87 -1.99 -9.18
N TRP A 83 -3.90 -2.04 -8.28
CA TRP A 83 -3.65 -3.23 -7.47
C TRP A 83 -4.86 -3.58 -6.59
N PHE A 84 -5.46 -2.58 -5.94
CA PHE A 84 -6.64 -2.77 -5.10
C PHE A 84 -7.80 -3.39 -5.87
N LEU A 85 -8.08 -2.90 -7.08
CA LEU A 85 -9.15 -3.44 -7.92
C LEU A 85 -8.84 -4.87 -8.43
N ARG A 86 -7.58 -5.14 -8.81
CA ARG A 86 -7.22 -6.44 -9.40
C ARG A 86 -7.02 -7.55 -8.37
N SER A 87 -6.42 -7.22 -7.24
CA SER A 87 -5.97 -8.21 -6.24
C SER A 87 -6.49 -7.92 -4.84
N GLY A 88 -6.48 -6.66 -4.41
CA GLY A 88 -6.77 -6.30 -3.03
C GLY A 88 -8.21 -6.59 -2.61
N LEU A 89 -9.19 -6.38 -3.48
CA LEU A 89 -10.58 -6.74 -3.21
C LEU A 89 -10.75 -8.25 -3.05
N LYS A 90 -10.08 -9.03 -3.91
CA LYS A 90 -10.12 -10.48 -3.83
C LYS A 90 -9.52 -10.98 -2.52
N GLU A 91 -8.34 -10.48 -2.13
CA GLU A 91 -7.71 -10.83 -0.85
C GLU A 91 -8.65 -10.55 0.34
N VAL A 92 -9.38 -9.43 0.31
CA VAL A 92 -10.33 -9.09 1.39
C VAL A 92 -11.49 -10.06 1.43
N PHE A 93 -12.06 -10.45 0.29
CA PHE A 93 -13.15 -11.42 0.24
C PHE A 93 -12.69 -12.81 0.64
N ASP A 94 -11.50 -13.23 0.22
CA ASP A 94 -10.90 -14.52 0.60
C ASP A 94 -10.60 -14.58 2.12
N ASP A 95 -10.12 -13.48 2.72
CA ASP A 95 -9.86 -13.40 4.16
C ASP A 95 -11.13 -13.48 5.03
N ILE A 96 -12.26 -13.00 4.51
CA ILE A 96 -13.54 -13.01 5.24
C ILE A 96 -14.28 -14.33 5.02
N SER A 97 -14.07 -14.98 3.90
CA SER A 97 -14.72 -16.22 3.48
C SER A 97 -14.03 -17.44 4.12
N PRO A 98 -14.77 -18.46 4.55
CA PRO A 98 -16.22 -18.54 4.62
C PRO A 98 -16.80 -17.95 5.93
N ILE A 99 -17.99 -17.37 5.86
CA ILE A 99 -18.76 -16.96 7.03
C ILE A 99 -19.70 -18.11 7.41
N SER A 100 -19.43 -18.78 8.50
CA SER A 100 -20.22 -19.91 8.97
C SER A 100 -21.10 -19.53 10.17
N ASP A 101 -22.28 -20.13 10.23
CA ASP A 101 -23.13 -20.09 11.41
C ASP A 101 -22.47 -20.79 12.61
N TYR A 102 -22.83 -20.38 13.83
CA TYR A 102 -22.34 -20.98 15.06
C TYR A 102 -22.57 -22.50 15.12
N GLY A 103 -23.67 -22.99 14.55
CA GLY A 103 -23.98 -24.42 14.42
C GLY A 103 -23.29 -25.11 13.24
N GLY A 104 -22.57 -24.39 12.39
CA GLY A 104 -21.91 -24.93 11.20
C GLY A 104 -22.87 -25.48 10.14
N ARG A 105 -24.15 -25.11 10.19
CA ARG A 105 -25.20 -25.58 9.29
C ARG A 105 -25.27 -24.79 7.99
N LEU A 106 -25.03 -23.49 8.10
CA LEU A 106 -25.00 -22.56 6.97
C LEU A 106 -23.59 -22.02 6.83
N SER A 107 -23.10 -21.97 5.60
CA SER A 107 -21.82 -21.36 5.25
C SER A 107 -21.98 -20.48 4.02
N LEU A 108 -21.60 -19.22 4.15
CA LEU A 108 -21.61 -18.24 3.06
C LEU A 108 -20.17 -18.03 2.57
N GLU A 109 -19.98 -18.16 1.29
CA GLU A 109 -18.69 -17.99 0.61
C GLU A 109 -18.79 -16.90 -0.45
N PHE A 110 -17.80 -16.01 -0.50
CA PHE A 110 -17.66 -15.04 -1.57
C PHE A 110 -16.87 -15.66 -2.71
N VAL A 111 -17.50 -15.78 -3.88
CA VAL A 111 -16.89 -16.48 -5.04
C VAL A 111 -16.16 -15.51 -5.94
N ASP A 112 -16.82 -14.42 -6.31
CA ASP A 112 -16.29 -13.44 -7.27
C ASP A 112 -16.95 -12.09 -7.06
N PHE A 113 -16.37 -11.04 -7.64
CA PHE A 113 -16.95 -9.70 -7.61
C PHE A 113 -16.88 -9.05 -9.00
N THR A 114 -17.83 -8.19 -9.27
CA THR A 114 -17.94 -7.42 -10.52
C THR A 114 -18.13 -5.95 -10.19
N LEU A 115 -17.25 -5.10 -10.69
CA LEU A 115 -17.40 -3.66 -10.63
C LEU A 115 -18.05 -3.18 -11.92
N CYS A 116 -19.27 -2.63 -11.81
CA CYS A 116 -20.04 -2.18 -12.96
C CYS A 116 -19.64 -0.73 -13.32
N GLU A 117 -18.52 -0.58 -14.03
CA GLU A 117 -18.04 0.75 -14.44
C GLU A 117 -18.95 1.42 -15.47
N ASP A 118 -19.73 0.65 -16.19
CA ASP A 118 -20.71 1.16 -17.19
C ASP A 118 -21.97 1.75 -16.54
N ASP A 119 -22.26 1.39 -15.29
CA ASP A 119 -23.46 1.83 -14.54
C ASP A 119 -23.21 3.09 -13.69
N VAL A 120 -22.21 3.89 -14.04
CA VAL A 120 -21.92 5.16 -13.34
C VAL A 120 -23.04 6.17 -13.60
N LYS A 121 -23.69 6.66 -12.53
CA LYS A 121 -24.88 7.53 -12.61
C LYS A 121 -24.60 8.92 -13.17
N TYR A 122 -23.44 9.49 -12.84
CA TYR A 122 -23.09 10.87 -13.17
C TYR A 122 -21.64 10.95 -13.65
N SER A 123 -21.39 11.85 -14.60
CA SER A 123 -20.03 12.21 -14.99
C SER A 123 -19.29 12.93 -13.87
N ILE A 124 -17.95 13.01 -13.96
CA ILE A 124 -17.12 13.67 -12.97
C ILE A 124 -17.54 15.12 -12.73
N GLU A 125 -17.88 15.85 -13.81
CA GLU A 125 -18.30 17.25 -13.72
C GLU A 125 -19.69 17.40 -13.08
N GLU A 126 -20.61 16.52 -13.44
CA GLU A 126 -21.93 16.49 -12.82
C GLU A 126 -21.87 16.14 -11.33
N CYS A 127 -20.99 15.22 -10.93
CA CYS A 127 -20.75 14.91 -9.53
C CYS A 127 -20.30 16.13 -8.73
N LYS A 128 -19.42 16.96 -9.31
CA LYS A 128 -18.97 18.20 -8.68
C LYS A 128 -20.09 19.25 -8.56
N GLN A 129 -20.97 19.34 -9.57
CA GLN A 129 -22.07 20.31 -9.55
C GLN A 129 -23.20 19.91 -8.62
N ARG A 130 -23.42 18.60 -8.45
CA ARG A 130 -24.55 18.04 -7.69
C ARG A 130 -24.15 17.58 -6.28
N ASP A 131 -22.92 17.84 -5.85
CA ASP A 131 -22.38 17.34 -4.57
C ASP A 131 -22.50 15.81 -4.43
N ALA A 132 -22.36 15.09 -5.56
CA ALA A 132 -22.46 13.64 -5.62
C ALA A 132 -21.07 12.98 -5.58
N THR A 133 -21.05 11.67 -5.32
CA THR A 133 -19.84 10.87 -5.35
C THR A 133 -19.72 10.15 -6.70
N TYR A 134 -18.53 10.24 -7.31
CA TYR A 134 -18.20 9.49 -8.52
C TYR A 134 -17.89 8.04 -8.14
N ALA A 135 -18.82 7.12 -8.33
CA ALA A 135 -18.73 5.75 -7.89
C ALA A 135 -19.44 4.79 -8.86
N ALA A 136 -19.01 3.54 -8.85
CA ALA A 136 -19.63 2.45 -9.59
C ALA A 136 -20.19 1.40 -8.62
N PRO A 137 -21.31 0.72 -8.97
CA PRO A 137 -21.88 -0.34 -8.17
C PRO A 137 -20.96 -1.56 -8.13
N LEU A 138 -20.69 -2.05 -6.92
CA LEU A 138 -19.97 -3.29 -6.68
C LEU A 138 -20.98 -4.41 -6.42
N LYS A 139 -21.00 -5.42 -7.28
CA LYS A 139 -21.78 -6.64 -7.13
C LYS A 139 -20.87 -7.79 -6.79
N VAL A 140 -21.32 -8.65 -5.89
CA VAL A 140 -20.56 -9.79 -5.42
C VAL A 140 -21.37 -11.06 -5.59
N LYS A 141 -20.77 -12.06 -6.19
CA LYS A 141 -21.33 -13.39 -6.34
C LYS A 141 -21.07 -14.18 -5.07
N VAL A 142 -22.13 -14.56 -4.37
CA VAL A 142 -22.07 -15.32 -3.14
C VAL A 142 -22.66 -16.71 -3.32
N ARG A 143 -22.07 -17.67 -2.62
CA ARG A 143 -22.54 -19.05 -2.56
C ARG A 143 -22.92 -19.39 -1.14
N LEU A 144 -24.16 -19.84 -0.94
CA LEU A 144 -24.70 -20.30 0.33
C LEU A 144 -24.78 -21.81 0.32
N TYR A 145 -24.07 -22.43 1.24
CA TYR A 145 -24.16 -23.88 1.53
C TYR A 145 -25.09 -24.11 2.69
N ASN A 146 -26.13 -24.89 2.44
CA ASN A 146 -27.04 -25.36 3.49
C ASN A 146 -26.82 -26.87 3.71
N LYS A 147 -26.13 -27.23 4.78
CA LYS A 147 -25.83 -28.62 5.10
C LYS A 147 -27.03 -29.44 5.58
N GLU A 148 -28.10 -28.78 6.06
CA GLU A 148 -29.31 -29.49 6.50
C GLU A 148 -30.11 -30.00 5.31
N LYS A 149 -30.11 -29.24 4.20
CA LYS A 149 -30.87 -29.56 2.99
C LYS A 149 -30.00 -30.10 1.86
N ASP A 150 -28.68 -30.17 2.05
CA ASP A 150 -27.69 -30.45 1.01
C ASP A 150 -27.90 -29.58 -0.25
N GLU A 151 -28.22 -28.30 -0.03
CA GLU A 151 -28.56 -27.34 -1.08
C GLU A 151 -27.49 -26.28 -1.19
N ILE A 152 -27.09 -26.00 -2.44
CA ILE A 152 -26.16 -24.92 -2.77
C ILE A 152 -26.92 -23.89 -3.59
N THR A 153 -26.95 -22.66 -3.10
CA THR A 153 -27.58 -21.54 -3.82
C THR A 153 -26.55 -20.47 -4.12
N GLU A 154 -26.55 -19.96 -5.36
CA GLU A 154 -25.69 -18.86 -5.78
C GLU A 154 -26.55 -17.63 -6.08
N HIS A 155 -26.14 -16.50 -5.57
CA HIS A 155 -26.79 -15.22 -5.78
C HIS A 155 -25.77 -14.12 -6.05
N GLU A 156 -26.13 -13.18 -6.89
CA GLU A 156 -25.40 -11.94 -7.06
C GLU A 156 -26.05 -10.87 -6.16
N ILE A 157 -25.25 -10.29 -5.26
CA ILE A 157 -25.73 -9.28 -4.32
C ILE A 157 -25.02 -7.95 -4.55
N PHE A 158 -25.75 -6.86 -4.40
CA PHE A 158 -25.21 -5.52 -4.39
C PHE A 158 -24.58 -5.23 -3.03
N MET A 159 -23.27 -4.94 -3.02
CA MET A 159 -22.52 -4.63 -1.78
C MET A 159 -22.52 -3.14 -1.47
N GLY A 160 -22.54 -2.30 -2.50
CA GLY A 160 -22.49 -0.86 -2.35
C GLY A 160 -21.83 -0.19 -3.54
N ASP A 161 -21.74 1.13 -3.49
CA ASP A 161 -21.08 1.94 -4.51
C ASP A 161 -19.61 2.14 -4.13
N LEU A 162 -18.69 1.73 -5.00
CA LEU A 162 -17.24 1.90 -4.81
C LEU A 162 -16.79 3.18 -5.53
N PRO A 163 -16.15 4.14 -4.83
CA PRO A 163 -15.62 5.34 -5.47
C PRO A 163 -14.56 5.01 -6.52
N LEU A 164 -14.68 5.62 -7.69
CA LEU A 164 -13.74 5.47 -8.80
C LEU A 164 -12.68 6.57 -8.78
N MET A 165 -11.46 6.19 -9.13
CA MET A 165 -10.36 7.13 -9.29
C MET A 165 -10.45 7.84 -10.65
N THR A 166 -10.25 9.14 -10.65
CA THR A 166 -10.18 9.94 -11.87
C THR A 166 -8.82 9.76 -12.58
N ALA A 167 -8.74 10.20 -13.83
CA ALA A 167 -7.48 10.18 -14.60
C ALA A 167 -6.33 10.94 -13.92
N THR A 168 -6.65 11.89 -13.03
CA THR A 168 -5.68 12.69 -12.27
C THR A 168 -5.29 12.08 -10.92
N GLY A 169 -5.76 10.87 -10.60
CA GLY A 169 -5.44 10.20 -9.33
C GLY A 169 -6.23 10.72 -8.13
N THR A 170 -7.34 11.38 -8.35
CA THR A 170 -8.23 11.92 -7.33
C THR A 170 -9.54 11.14 -7.24
N PHE A 171 -10.26 11.28 -6.14
CA PHE A 171 -11.61 10.79 -5.95
C PHE A 171 -12.56 11.98 -5.79
N VAL A 172 -13.72 11.92 -6.42
CA VAL A 172 -14.78 12.91 -6.22
C VAL A 172 -15.78 12.34 -5.23
N ILE A 173 -15.77 12.89 -4.02
CA ILE A 173 -16.66 12.46 -2.92
C ILE A 173 -17.45 13.67 -2.45
N ASN A 174 -18.78 13.57 -2.53
CA ASN A 174 -19.70 14.66 -2.22
C ASN A 174 -19.30 15.97 -2.92
N GLY A 175 -19.00 15.87 -4.22
CA GLY A 175 -18.64 17.02 -5.06
C GLY A 175 -17.20 17.54 -4.90
N ALA A 176 -16.48 17.14 -3.85
CA ALA A 176 -15.12 17.58 -3.60
C ALA A 176 -14.08 16.57 -4.12
N GLU A 177 -13.07 17.07 -4.84
CA GLU A 177 -11.91 16.26 -5.20
C GLU A 177 -11.04 15.99 -3.96
N ARG A 178 -10.76 14.71 -3.72
CA ARG A 178 -9.95 14.25 -2.60
C ARG A 178 -8.87 13.30 -3.07
N VAL A 179 -7.75 13.31 -2.38
CA VAL A 179 -6.61 12.41 -2.64
C VAL A 179 -6.38 11.56 -1.41
N ILE A 180 -6.14 10.27 -1.62
CA ILE A 180 -5.74 9.36 -0.56
C ILE A 180 -4.23 9.51 -0.37
N VAL A 181 -3.82 9.94 0.82
CA VAL A 181 -2.41 10.10 1.18
C VAL A 181 -1.90 8.76 1.69
N SER A 182 -0.76 8.31 1.17
CA SER A 182 -0.08 7.11 1.64
C SER A 182 0.33 7.27 3.11
N GLN A 183 -0.02 6.28 3.95
CA GLN A 183 0.29 6.28 5.37
C GLN A 183 1.27 5.16 5.70
N LEU A 184 2.27 5.48 6.50
CA LEU A 184 3.19 4.48 7.03
C LEU A 184 2.59 3.84 8.27
N VAL A 185 2.42 2.53 8.24
CA VAL A 185 2.00 1.73 9.39
C VAL A 185 3.08 0.72 9.74
N ARG A 186 3.10 0.31 11.01
CA ARG A 186 4.01 -0.76 11.45
C ARG A 186 3.64 -2.06 10.74
N SER A 187 4.66 -2.76 10.22
CA SER A 187 4.45 -4.09 9.63
C SER A 187 4.01 -5.09 10.71
N PRO A 188 3.22 -6.11 10.35
CA PRO A 188 2.98 -7.24 11.24
C PRO A 188 4.29 -7.86 11.69
N GLY A 189 4.37 -8.25 12.96
CA GLY A 189 5.59 -8.83 13.53
C GLY A 189 5.69 -8.62 15.03
N ILE A 190 6.86 -8.92 15.58
CA ILE A 190 7.15 -8.83 17.00
C ILE A 190 8.14 -7.69 17.24
N TYR A 191 7.77 -6.77 18.12
CA TYR A 191 8.56 -5.61 18.49
C TYR A 191 8.99 -5.72 19.95
N TYR A 192 10.29 -5.73 20.17
CA TYR A 192 10.88 -5.80 21.51
C TYR A 192 11.22 -4.43 22.01
N GLY A 193 10.98 -4.20 23.30
CA GLY A 193 11.35 -2.95 23.98
C GLY A 193 11.99 -3.22 25.33
N ILE A 194 12.80 -2.28 25.79
CA ILE A 194 13.41 -2.29 27.11
C ILE A 194 13.08 -0.96 27.78
N ALA A 195 12.48 -1.02 28.95
CA ALA A 195 12.27 0.12 29.83
C ALA A 195 13.08 -0.05 31.12
N HIS A 196 13.29 1.04 31.86
CA HIS A 196 13.94 0.99 33.16
C HIS A 196 12.95 1.45 34.22
N ASP A 197 12.88 0.70 35.30
CA ASP A 197 12.12 1.11 36.48
C ASP A 197 12.83 2.26 37.21
N LYS A 198 12.15 2.92 38.14
CA LYS A 198 12.69 3.98 38.98
C LYS A 198 13.95 3.58 39.77
N LEU A 199 14.11 2.27 40.02
CA LEU A 199 15.28 1.67 40.67
C LEU A 199 16.39 1.24 39.69
N GLY A 200 16.27 1.54 38.39
CA GLY A 200 17.23 1.15 37.37
C GLY A 200 17.11 -0.30 36.89
N LYS A 201 16.13 -1.08 37.37
CA LYS A 201 15.89 -2.46 36.92
C LYS A 201 15.38 -2.43 35.48
N ARG A 202 15.94 -3.31 34.64
CA ARG A 202 15.48 -3.48 33.24
C ARG A 202 14.14 -4.22 33.22
N LEU A 203 13.16 -3.64 32.57
CA LEU A 203 11.87 -4.22 32.29
C LEU A 203 11.78 -4.50 30.80
N PHE A 204 11.43 -5.72 30.44
CA PHE A 204 11.30 -6.12 29.06
C PHE A 204 9.85 -6.05 28.63
N SER A 205 9.62 -5.57 27.42
CA SER A 205 8.32 -5.53 26.79
C SER A 205 8.38 -6.12 25.39
N CYS A 206 7.27 -6.67 24.96
CA CYS A 206 7.15 -7.23 23.62
C CYS A 206 5.74 -6.95 23.10
N THR A 207 5.64 -6.39 21.92
CA THR A 207 4.37 -6.13 21.25
C THR A 207 4.28 -7.02 20.02
N VAL A 208 3.27 -7.88 19.98
CA VAL A 208 2.95 -8.69 18.82
C VAL A 208 1.85 -8.00 18.02
N ILE A 209 2.17 -7.62 16.81
CA ILE A 209 1.25 -6.98 15.87
C ILE A 209 0.86 -8.01 14.81
N PRO A 210 -0.39 -8.48 14.79
CA PRO A 210 -0.86 -9.39 13.77
C PRO A 210 -1.12 -8.66 12.44
N ASN A 211 -1.25 -9.40 11.35
CA ASN A 211 -1.70 -8.83 10.09
C ASN A 211 -3.15 -8.30 10.22
N ARG A 212 -3.98 -9.04 10.95
CA ARG A 212 -5.37 -8.69 11.22
C ARG A 212 -5.75 -9.20 12.63
N GLY A 213 -6.32 -8.35 13.47
CA GLY A 213 -6.79 -8.70 14.79
C GLY A 213 -6.20 -7.83 15.90
N ALA A 214 -6.38 -8.30 17.13
CA ALA A 214 -5.97 -7.59 18.34
C ALA A 214 -4.45 -7.64 18.56
N TRP A 215 -3.89 -6.55 19.06
CA TRP A 215 -2.48 -6.50 19.45
C TRP A 215 -2.29 -7.18 20.80
N LEU A 216 -1.19 -7.91 20.95
CA LEU A 216 -0.79 -8.50 22.21
C LEU A 216 0.44 -7.77 22.73
N GLU A 217 0.30 -7.12 23.89
CA GLU A 217 1.39 -6.44 24.57
C GLU A 217 1.81 -7.24 25.79
N TYR A 218 3.05 -7.69 25.79
CA TYR A 218 3.65 -8.40 26.92
C TYR A 218 4.55 -7.45 27.70
N GLU A 219 4.41 -7.41 29.01
CA GLU A 219 5.19 -6.56 29.90
C GLU A 219 5.72 -7.37 31.09
N THR A 220 6.96 -7.11 31.47
CA THR A 220 7.54 -7.61 32.72
C THR A 220 7.38 -6.56 33.81
N ASP A 221 6.88 -6.94 34.97
CA ASP A 221 6.80 -6.08 36.13
C ASP A 221 8.11 -6.09 36.93
N SER A 222 8.24 -5.14 37.87
CA SER A 222 9.40 -5.05 38.81
C SER A 222 9.62 -6.32 39.63
N ASN A 223 8.58 -7.14 39.83
CA ASN A 223 8.60 -8.42 40.52
C ASN A 223 8.91 -9.63 39.62
N ASP A 224 9.37 -9.41 38.38
CA ASP A 224 9.64 -10.42 37.37
C ASP A 224 8.40 -11.24 36.96
N VAL A 225 7.21 -10.68 37.12
CA VAL A 225 5.94 -11.29 36.68
C VAL A 225 5.62 -10.82 35.29
N PHE A 226 5.27 -11.77 34.41
CA PHE A 226 4.84 -11.47 33.06
C PHE A 226 3.34 -11.18 33.01
N TYR A 227 3.01 -10.08 32.40
CA TYR A 227 1.63 -9.68 32.13
C TYR A 227 1.42 -9.58 30.62
N VAL A 228 0.17 -9.81 30.23
CA VAL A 228 -0.29 -9.62 28.87
C VAL A 228 -1.48 -8.67 28.85
N ARG A 229 -1.51 -7.85 27.82
CA ARG A 229 -2.63 -6.95 27.52
C ARG A 229 -3.09 -7.25 26.11
N VAL A 230 -4.38 -7.45 25.92
CA VAL A 230 -4.99 -7.62 24.61
C VAL A 230 -5.58 -6.27 24.21
N ASP A 231 -5.03 -5.67 23.16
CA ASP A 231 -5.31 -4.28 22.76
C ASP A 231 -5.12 -3.29 23.93
N ARG A 232 -6.14 -2.50 24.20
CA ARG A 232 -6.17 -1.51 25.29
C ARG A 232 -6.87 -2.00 26.55
N THR A 233 -7.04 -3.32 26.70
CA THR A 233 -7.71 -3.90 27.85
C THR A 233 -6.81 -3.92 29.08
N ARG A 234 -7.39 -4.30 30.21
CA ARG A 234 -6.67 -4.44 31.47
C ARG A 234 -5.63 -5.57 31.38
N LYS A 235 -4.43 -5.33 31.90
CA LYS A 235 -3.37 -6.35 31.96
C LYS A 235 -3.77 -7.52 32.86
N VAL A 236 -3.46 -8.73 32.38
CA VAL A 236 -3.70 -9.98 33.11
C VAL A 236 -2.39 -10.79 33.15
N PRO A 237 -2.18 -11.65 34.18
CA PRO A 237 -1.02 -12.54 34.20
C PRO A 237 -0.99 -13.43 32.97
N ILE A 238 0.21 -13.73 32.46
CA ILE A 238 0.38 -14.56 31.26
C ILE A 238 -0.21 -15.97 31.43
N THR A 239 -0.24 -16.50 32.64
CA THR A 239 -0.81 -17.80 32.95
C THR A 239 -2.30 -17.89 32.60
N VAL A 240 -3.03 -16.78 32.66
CA VAL A 240 -4.45 -16.73 32.27
C VAL A 240 -4.58 -16.89 30.75
N LEU A 241 -3.73 -16.21 29.98
CA LEU A 241 -3.72 -16.35 28.52
C LEU A 241 -3.38 -17.79 28.10
N ILE A 242 -2.35 -18.40 28.72
CA ILE A 242 -1.93 -19.78 28.39
C ILE A 242 -3.05 -20.79 28.69
N ARG A 243 -3.87 -20.53 29.71
CA ARG A 243 -5.00 -21.41 30.01
C ARG A 243 -6.19 -21.20 29.10
N ALA A 244 -6.27 -20.05 28.44
CA ALA A 244 -7.36 -19.73 27.53
C ALA A 244 -7.09 -20.22 26.09
N LEU A 245 -5.83 -20.50 25.76
CA LEU A 245 -5.39 -21.08 24.49
C LEU A 245 -5.41 -22.61 24.57
#